data_42e5fc38ec406cc358d94c705a3267b4
#
_entry.id   42e5fc38ec406cc358d94c705a3267b4
#
_cell.length_a   1.000
_cell.length_b   1.000
_cell.length_c   1.000
_cell.angle_alpha   90.00
_cell.angle_beta   90.00
_cell.angle_gamma   90.00
#
_symmetry.space_group_name_H-M   'P 1'
#
loop_
_entity.id
_entity.type
_entity.pdbx_description
1 polymer ?
#
loop_
_entity_poly.entity_id
_entity_poly.type
_entity_poly.pdbx_seq_one_letter_code
_entity_poly.pdbx_strand_id
1 'polypeptide(L)'
;DRSVSRGLGDVYKRQVYYIQYAHARICSLEKEVKKRKLIIDQNNGLDNLKLIAKENELDIINEIERFQDVLSQCRKDLEIHPLCFYLREIASKFHSYYNANKFIEDNKDLRDAKFALVFALKKVFQQGLEILSINAPEKM
;
A
#
# COMPACT_ATOMS: atom_id res chain seq x y z
N ASP A 1 8.91 -19.71 26.84
CA ASP A 1 10.25 -19.17 26.87
C ASP A 1 10.26 -17.71 26.40
N ARG A 2 10.78 -16.83 27.27
CA ARG A 2 10.80 -15.38 27.02
C ARG A 2 11.65 -14.99 25.81
N SER A 3 12.76 -15.66 25.56
CA SER A 3 13.65 -15.32 24.44
C SER A 3 13.00 -15.64 23.08
N VAL A 4 12.29 -16.74 22.96
CA VAL A 4 11.54 -17.10 21.75
C VAL A 4 10.39 -16.10 21.53
N SER A 5 9.67 -15.76 22.60
CA SER A 5 8.59 -14.80 22.56
C SER A 5 9.07 -13.40 22.13
N ARG A 6 10.23 -12.96 22.63
CA ARG A 6 10.85 -11.70 22.20
C ARG A 6 11.24 -11.71 20.73
N GLY A 7 11.85 -12.79 20.24
CA GLY A 7 12.25 -12.92 18.86
C GLY A 7 11.07 -12.81 17.91
N LEU A 8 9.96 -13.48 18.25
CA LEU A 8 8.73 -13.42 17.47
C LEU A 8 8.11 -12.02 17.52
N GLY A 9 8.12 -11.37 18.69
CA GLY A 9 7.63 -10.02 18.85
C GLY A 9 8.42 -9.01 18.03
N ASP A 10 9.75 -9.13 18.02
CA ASP A 10 10.62 -8.24 17.25
C ASP A 10 10.43 -8.43 15.75
N VAL A 11 10.27 -9.66 15.26
CA VAL A 11 9.98 -9.94 13.85
C VAL A 11 8.65 -9.33 13.45
N TYR A 12 7.61 -9.51 14.30
CA TYR A 12 6.29 -8.92 14.06
C TYR A 12 6.36 -7.40 13.98
N LYS A 13 7.06 -6.75 14.91
CA LYS A 13 7.24 -5.29 14.94
C LYS A 13 7.90 -4.78 13.66
N ARG A 14 8.93 -5.48 13.15
CA ARG A 14 9.59 -5.09 11.91
C ARG A 14 8.65 -5.16 10.72
N GLN A 15 7.82 -6.21 10.66
CA GLN A 15 6.82 -6.36 9.60
C GLN A 15 5.80 -5.23 9.66
N VAL A 16 5.33 -4.88 10.86
CA VAL A 16 4.39 -3.79 11.07
C VAL A 16 5.00 -2.46 10.64
N TYR A 17 6.24 -2.16 11.04
CA TYR A 17 6.93 -0.94 10.63
C TYR A 17 7.05 -0.85 9.12
N TYR A 18 7.33 -1.96 8.47
CA TYR A 18 7.48 -2.01 7.02
C TYR A 18 6.17 -1.63 6.31
N ILE A 19 5.06 -2.12 6.81
CA ILE A 19 3.72 -1.79 6.32
C ILE A 19 3.38 -0.32 6.60
N GLN A 20 3.62 0.13 7.83
CA GLN A 20 3.39 1.52 8.22
C GLN A 20 4.22 2.49 7.39
N TYR A 21 5.45 2.12 7.08
CA TYR A 21 6.34 2.94 6.24
C TYR A 21 5.80 3.08 4.82
N ALA A 22 5.20 2.03 4.26
CA ALA A 22 4.55 2.10 2.95
C ALA A 22 3.41 3.13 2.97
N HIS A 23 2.56 3.10 3.98
CA HIS A 23 1.49 4.09 4.15
C HIS A 23 2.05 5.51 4.25
N ALA A 24 3.07 5.70 5.07
CA ALA A 24 3.69 7.02 5.28
C ALA A 24 4.30 7.56 3.99
N ARG A 25 4.90 6.72 3.16
CA ARG A 25 5.43 7.12 1.86
C ARG A 25 4.34 7.63 0.93
N ILE A 26 3.18 7.00 0.94
CA ILE A 26 2.04 7.47 0.14
C ILE A 26 1.57 8.84 0.63
N CYS A 27 1.50 9.04 1.93
CA CYS A 27 1.15 10.34 2.50
C CYS A 27 2.16 11.42 2.12
N SER A 28 3.44 11.07 2.04
CA SER A 28 4.49 11.99 1.57
C SER A 28 4.30 12.39 0.12
N LEU A 29 3.90 11.44 -0.74
CA LEU A 29 3.57 11.74 -2.15
C LEU A 29 2.40 12.72 -2.24
N GLU A 30 1.37 12.52 -1.44
CA GLU A 30 0.21 13.44 -1.41
C GLU A 30 0.62 14.84 -0.97
N LYS A 31 1.49 14.95 0.03
CA LYS A 31 2.01 16.25 0.50
C LYS A 31 2.81 16.95 -0.58
N GLU A 32 3.64 16.22 -1.32
CA GLU A 32 4.42 16.78 -2.41
C GLU A 32 3.54 17.30 -3.54
N VAL A 33 2.47 16.60 -3.87
CA VAL A 33 1.47 17.04 -4.87
C VAL A 33 0.85 18.36 -4.43
N LYS A 34 0.44 18.46 -3.17
CA LYS A 34 -0.15 19.69 -2.61
C LYS A 34 0.84 20.85 -2.62
N LYS A 35 2.10 20.58 -2.25
CA LYS A 35 3.17 21.55 -2.24
C LYS A 35 3.41 22.13 -3.63
N ARG A 36 3.32 21.30 -4.66
CA ARG A 36 3.45 21.72 -6.07
C ARG A 36 2.16 22.30 -6.64
N LYS A 37 1.10 22.41 -5.84
CA LYS A 37 -0.21 22.94 -6.24
C LYS A 37 -0.83 22.17 -7.40
N LEU A 38 -0.57 20.86 -7.46
CA LEU A 38 -1.17 19.97 -8.44
C LEU A 38 -2.45 19.37 -7.89
N ILE A 39 -3.40 19.12 -8.75
CA ILE A 39 -4.65 18.46 -8.39
C ILE A 39 -4.68 17.11 -9.11
N ILE A 40 -4.91 16.04 -8.34
CA ILE A 40 -5.05 14.69 -8.88
C ILE A 40 -6.53 14.42 -9.10
N ASP A 41 -6.89 14.06 -10.33
CA ASP A 41 -8.23 13.62 -10.70
C ASP A 41 -8.27 12.09 -10.68
N GLN A 42 -8.86 11.53 -9.62
CA GLN A 42 -8.92 10.07 -9.46
C GLN A 42 -9.76 9.41 -10.55
N ASN A 43 -10.85 10.03 -10.97
CA ASN A 43 -11.70 9.48 -12.02
C ASN A 43 -10.95 9.43 -13.35
N ASN A 44 -10.22 10.49 -13.67
CA ASN A 44 -9.37 10.49 -14.86
C ASN A 44 -8.27 9.42 -14.75
N GLY A 45 -7.73 9.21 -13.55
CA GLY A 45 -6.74 8.15 -13.31
C GLY A 45 -7.32 6.77 -13.56
N LEU A 46 -8.52 6.51 -13.09
CA LEU A 46 -9.20 5.22 -13.32
C LEU A 46 -9.49 4.99 -14.80
N ASP A 47 -9.86 6.04 -15.52
CA ASP A 47 -10.11 5.95 -16.97
C ASP A 47 -8.83 5.72 -17.79
N ASN A 48 -7.67 6.01 -17.21
CA ASN A 48 -6.37 5.92 -17.87
C ASN A 48 -5.46 4.83 -17.29
N LEU A 49 -6.02 3.84 -16.59
CA LEU A 49 -5.22 2.75 -16.00
C LEU A 49 -4.41 1.97 -17.03
N LYS A 50 -4.82 1.96 -18.27
CA LYS A 50 -4.05 1.34 -19.36
C LYS A 50 -2.66 1.93 -19.54
N LEU A 51 -2.44 3.16 -19.05
CA LEU A 51 -1.12 3.82 -19.11
C LEU A 51 -0.14 3.24 -18.10
N ILE A 52 -0.64 2.54 -17.07
CA ILE A 52 0.18 1.89 -16.05
C ILE A 52 0.06 0.37 -16.18
N ALA A 53 0.50 -0.16 -17.31
CA ALA A 53 0.37 -1.57 -17.65
C ALA A 53 1.71 -2.32 -17.62
N LYS A 54 2.72 -1.78 -16.93
CA LYS A 54 3.98 -2.49 -16.71
C LYS A 54 3.74 -3.69 -15.81
N GLU A 55 4.60 -4.69 -15.92
CA GLU A 55 4.47 -5.93 -15.14
C GLU A 55 4.33 -5.68 -13.64
N ASN A 56 5.20 -4.81 -13.08
CA ASN A 56 5.15 -4.48 -11.66
C ASN A 56 3.87 -3.72 -11.28
N GLU A 57 3.34 -2.91 -12.18
CA GLU A 57 2.09 -2.18 -11.94
C GLU A 57 0.88 -3.11 -11.96
N LEU A 58 0.82 -4.01 -12.94
CA LEU A 58 -0.24 -5.02 -13.01
C LEU A 58 -0.20 -5.96 -11.81
N ASP A 59 0.99 -6.32 -11.36
CA ASP A 59 1.16 -7.17 -10.19
C ASP A 59 0.57 -6.51 -8.93
N ILE A 60 0.82 -5.22 -8.73
CA ILE A 60 0.25 -4.47 -7.62
C ILE A 60 -1.28 -4.38 -7.74
N ILE A 61 -1.80 -4.12 -8.93
CA ILE A 61 -3.25 -4.07 -9.17
C ILE A 61 -3.90 -5.41 -8.81
N ASN A 62 -3.29 -6.52 -9.23
CA ASN A 62 -3.80 -7.85 -8.90
C ASN A 62 -3.78 -8.10 -7.39
N GLU A 63 -2.73 -7.65 -6.69
CA GLU A 63 -2.66 -7.77 -5.24
C GLU A 63 -3.74 -6.94 -4.54
N ILE A 64 -4.03 -5.74 -5.02
CA ILE A 64 -5.12 -4.91 -4.47
C ILE A 64 -6.45 -5.64 -4.59
N GLU A 65 -6.71 -6.27 -5.73
CA GLU A 65 -7.94 -7.02 -5.98
C GLU A 65 -8.11 -8.22 -5.03
N ARG A 66 -7.00 -8.80 -4.57
CA ARG A 66 -7.03 -9.94 -3.64
C ARG A 66 -7.40 -9.56 -2.22
N PHE A 67 -7.45 -8.29 -1.86
CA PHE A 67 -7.65 -7.85 -0.48
C PHE A 67 -8.93 -8.42 0.13
N GLN A 68 -10.05 -8.38 -0.60
CA GLN A 68 -11.33 -8.90 -0.09
C GLN A 68 -11.29 -10.41 0.12
N ASP A 69 -10.62 -11.15 -0.76
CA ASP A 69 -10.47 -12.60 -0.61
C ASP A 69 -9.64 -12.94 0.63
N VAL A 70 -8.58 -12.16 0.89
CA VAL A 70 -7.75 -12.33 2.09
C VAL A 70 -8.57 -12.09 3.34
N LEU A 71 -9.40 -11.04 3.37
CA LEU A 71 -10.28 -10.76 4.51
C LEU A 71 -11.29 -11.88 4.71
N SER A 72 -11.85 -12.43 3.64
CA SER A 72 -12.77 -13.56 3.71
C SER A 72 -12.10 -14.79 4.30
N GLN A 73 -10.88 -15.06 3.90
CA GLN A 73 -10.08 -16.16 4.44
C GLN A 73 -9.83 -16.00 5.94
N CYS A 74 -9.47 -14.79 6.37
CA CYS A 74 -9.27 -14.50 7.79
C CYS A 74 -10.53 -14.77 8.62
N ARG A 75 -11.68 -14.37 8.11
CA ARG A 75 -12.98 -14.63 8.78
C ARG A 75 -13.30 -16.11 8.85
N LYS A 76 -13.08 -16.84 7.75
CA LYS A 76 -13.36 -18.26 7.66
C LYS A 76 -12.52 -19.08 8.64
N ASP A 77 -11.24 -18.77 8.72
CA ASP A 77 -10.27 -19.51 9.52
C ASP A 77 -10.13 -18.97 10.94
N LEU A 78 -10.76 -17.81 11.24
CA LEU A 78 -10.63 -17.10 12.53
C LEU A 78 -9.17 -16.77 12.85
N GLU A 79 -8.39 -16.40 11.84
CA GLU A 79 -6.97 -16.07 11.97
C GLU A 79 -6.67 -14.77 11.24
N ILE A 80 -5.74 -13.97 11.77
CA ILE A 80 -5.29 -12.72 11.15
C ILE A 80 -3.94 -12.86 10.43
N HIS A 81 -3.27 -13.98 10.57
CA HIS A 81 -1.99 -14.25 9.91
C HIS A 81 -1.99 -13.98 8.42
N PRO A 82 -3.00 -14.49 7.66
CA PRO A 82 -3.02 -14.23 6.21
C PRO A 82 -3.06 -12.75 5.86
N LEU A 83 -3.74 -11.93 6.67
CA LEU A 83 -3.79 -10.49 6.44
C LEU A 83 -2.43 -9.84 6.68
N CYS A 84 -1.75 -10.19 7.76
CA CYS A 84 -0.42 -9.65 8.07
C CYS A 84 0.58 -9.99 6.97
N PHE A 85 0.60 -11.24 6.54
CA PHE A 85 1.46 -11.70 5.44
C PHE A 85 1.15 -10.95 4.13
N TYR A 86 -0.13 -10.82 3.81
CA TYR A 86 -0.58 -10.11 2.61
C TYR A 86 -0.13 -8.65 2.61
N LEU A 87 -0.33 -7.94 3.73
CA LEU A 87 0.05 -6.53 3.84
C LEU A 87 1.57 -6.36 3.70
N ARG A 88 2.34 -7.28 4.27
CA ARG A 88 3.80 -7.26 4.13
C ARG A 88 4.21 -7.44 2.67
N GLU A 89 3.60 -8.38 1.98
CA GLU A 89 3.93 -8.65 0.58
C GLU A 89 3.57 -7.48 -0.34
N ILE A 90 2.38 -6.90 -0.16
CA ILE A 90 1.99 -5.76 -0.98
C ILE A 90 2.82 -4.51 -0.65
N ALA A 91 3.22 -4.34 0.62
CA ALA A 91 4.14 -3.27 1.02
C ALA A 91 5.50 -3.44 0.35
N SER A 92 6.02 -4.66 0.29
CA SER A 92 7.28 -4.96 -0.39
C SER A 92 7.21 -4.58 -1.88
N LYS A 93 6.15 -4.96 -2.54
CA LYS A 93 5.93 -4.61 -3.95
C LYS A 93 5.83 -3.11 -4.16
N PHE A 94 5.14 -2.42 -3.26
CA PHE A 94 5.03 -0.96 -3.31
C PHE A 94 6.40 -0.29 -3.11
N HIS A 95 7.19 -0.73 -2.13
CA HIS A 95 8.52 -0.14 -1.89
C HIS A 95 9.44 -0.30 -3.11
N SER A 96 9.42 -1.45 -3.76
CA SER A 96 10.18 -1.67 -4.99
C SER A 96 9.69 -0.75 -6.10
N TYR A 97 8.40 -0.62 -6.26
CA TYR A 97 7.77 0.26 -7.24
C TYR A 97 8.12 1.72 -6.96
N TYR A 98 8.02 2.15 -5.70
CA TYR A 98 8.34 3.50 -5.27
C TYR A 98 9.79 3.88 -5.62
N ASN A 99 10.73 2.97 -5.38
CA ASN A 99 12.14 3.23 -5.64
C ASN A 99 12.49 3.30 -7.13
N ALA A 100 11.72 2.63 -7.98
CA ALA A 100 12.00 2.50 -9.41
C ALA A 100 11.20 3.46 -10.29
N ASN A 101 10.27 4.22 -9.72
CA ASN A 101 9.32 5.01 -10.52
C ASN A 101 9.22 6.46 -10.07
N LYS A 102 8.96 7.32 -11.04
CA LYS A 102 8.56 8.70 -10.82
C LYS A 102 7.03 8.73 -10.73
N PHE A 103 6.49 9.36 -9.69
CA PHE A 103 5.03 9.45 -9.49
C PHE A 103 4.46 10.76 -9.98
N ILE A 104 5.15 11.87 -9.73
CA ILE A 104 4.69 13.19 -10.18
C ILE A 104 5.17 13.41 -11.60
N GLU A 105 4.48 12.77 -12.52
CA GLU A 105 4.75 12.86 -13.94
C GLU A 105 4.26 14.20 -14.51
N ASP A 106 4.89 14.68 -15.58
CA ASP A 106 4.46 15.88 -16.29
C ASP A 106 3.16 15.64 -17.06
N ASN A 107 3.00 14.44 -17.61
CA ASN A 107 1.76 14.05 -18.28
C ASN A 107 0.65 13.85 -17.27
N LYS A 108 -0.43 14.63 -17.40
CA LYS A 108 -1.54 14.61 -16.45
C LYS A 108 -2.22 13.24 -16.35
N ASP A 109 -2.51 12.61 -17.49
CA ASP A 109 -3.23 11.33 -17.51
C ASP A 109 -2.40 10.22 -16.84
N LEU A 110 -1.10 10.18 -17.13
CA LEU A 110 -0.20 9.22 -16.50
C LEU A 110 -0.05 9.50 -15.00
N ARG A 111 0.08 10.76 -14.62
CA ARG A 111 0.16 11.15 -13.22
C ARG A 111 -1.10 10.74 -12.46
N ASP A 112 -2.27 11.05 -13.00
CA ASP A 112 -3.55 10.71 -12.39
C ASP A 112 -3.70 9.18 -12.26
N ALA A 113 -3.28 8.41 -13.27
CA ALA A 113 -3.33 6.95 -13.23
C ALA A 113 -2.43 6.38 -12.13
N LYS A 114 -1.20 6.88 -12.01
CA LYS A 114 -0.27 6.44 -10.95
C LYS A 114 -0.81 6.76 -9.56
N PHE A 115 -1.40 7.94 -9.37
CA PHE A 115 -1.98 8.31 -8.08
C PHE A 115 -3.27 7.56 -7.78
N ALA A 116 -4.06 7.18 -8.78
CA ALA A 116 -5.21 6.30 -8.57
C ALA A 116 -4.76 4.95 -7.98
N LEU A 117 -3.68 4.39 -8.50
CA LEU A 117 -3.09 3.15 -7.97
C LEU A 117 -2.61 3.35 -6.53
N VAL A 118 -1.87 4.43 -6.28
CA VAL A 118 -1.30 4.73 -4.96
C VAL A 118 -2.41 4.97 -3.92
N PHE A 119 -3.48 5.65 -4.29
CA PHE A 119 -4.61 5.88 -3.38
C PHE A 119 -5.36 4.59 -3.05
N ALA A 120 -5.48 3.68 -4.01
CA ALA A 120 -6.06 2.36 -3.76
C ALA A 120 -5.20 1.56 -2.76
N LEU A 121 -3.87 1.62 -2.93
CA LEU A 121 -2.93 1.04 -1.97
C LEU A 121 -3.08 1.65 -0.58
N LYS A 122 -3.21 2.97 -0.49
CA LYS A 122 -3.39 3.66 0.78
C LYS A 122 -4.59 3.12 1.54
N LYS A 123 -5.71 2.93 0.85
CA LYS A 123 -6.93 2.37 1.46
C LYS A 123 -6.71 0.95 1.97
N VAL A 124 -6.00 0.12 1.20
CA VAL A 124 -5.67 -1.24 1.63
C VAL A 124 -4.84 -1.22 2.91
N PHE A 125 -3.80 -0.39 2.96
CA PHE A 125 -2.96 -0.28 4.15
C PHE A 125 -3.74 0.25 5.34
N GLN A 126 -4.55 1.30 5.16
CA GLN A 126 -5.35 1.86 6.25
C GLN A 126 -6.34 0.83 6.81
N GLN A 127 -7.09 0.18 5.94
CA GLN A 127 -8.08 -0.81 6.36
C GLN A 127 -7.42 -2.04 6.99
N GLY A 128 -6.33 -2.51 6.39
CA GLY A 128 -5.60 -3.66 6.91
C GLY A 128 -5.00 -3.39 8.28
N LEU A 129 -4.34 -2.24 8.46
CA LEU A 129 -3.78 -1.86 9.75
C LEU A 129 -4.86 -1.63 10.80
N GLU A 130 -6.00 -1.07 10.42
CA GLU A 130 -7.14 -0.90 11.32
C GLU A 130 -7.65 -2.25 11.84
N ILE A 131 -7.80 -3.24 10.95
CA ILE A 131 -8.23 -4.58 11.33
C ILE A 131 -7.24 -5.22 12.29
N LEU A 132 -5.94 -4.99 12.10
CA LEU A 132 -4.90 -5.46 13.01
C LEU A 132 -4.80 -4.62 14.29
N SER A 133 -5.63 -3.58 14.44
CA SER A 133 -5.60 -2.62 15.55
C SER A 133 -4.26 -1.89 15.66
N ILE A 134 -3.68 -1.52 14.52
CA ILE A 134 -2.39 -0.85 14.44
C ILE A 134 -2.57 0.51 13.77
N ASN A 135 -1.80 1.51 14.22
CA ASN A 135 -1.84 2.85 13.64
C ASN A 135 -1.34 2.87 12.19
N ALA A 136 -1.96 3.72 11.37
CA ALA A 136 -1.49 4.04 10.03
C ALA A 136 -0.92 5.46 10.04
N PRO A 137 0.37 5.65 10.41
CA PRO A 137 0.92 6.99 10.56
C PRO A 137 1.12 7.68 9.20
N GLU A 138 0.95 8.99 9.20
CA GLU A 138 1.22 9.82 8.01
C GLU A 138 2.70 10.15 7.88
N LYS A 139 3.45 9.99 8.95
CA LYS A 139 4.84 10.44 9.06
C LYS A 139 5.66 9.46 9.86
N MET A 140 6.77 9.08 9.33
CA MET A 140 7.71 8.18 10.02
C MET A 140 9.15 8.63 9.82
#